data_5588058462ef975efcd86cf79b0fd849
#
_entry.id   5588058462ef975efcd86cf79b0fd849
#
_cell.length_a   1.000
_cell.length_b   1.000
_cell.length_c   1.000
_cell.angle_alpha   90.00
_cell.angle_beta   90.00
_cell.angle_gamma   90.00
#
_symmetry.space_group_name_H-M   'P 1'
#
loop_
_entity.id
_entity.type
_entity.pdbx_description
1 polymer ?
#
loop_
_entity_poly.entity_id
_entity_poly.type
_entity_poly.pdbx_seq_one_letter_code
_entity_poly.pdbx_strand_id
1 'polypeptide(L)'
;MSLVPYVVEQTSRGERSYDIFSRLLNDRIVFLSEEVNDTTASLVVAQLLYLEAQDPDKDIQFYINSPGGSVTAGMAIYDTMQYIKCDVATICVGLAASTGAFLLSAGAKGKRMALPNSEIMIHQPSAGTQGQITDMAIHLKRLETVKARMNRILSENTGRSIEEVTAACERDNFMTAEEAKAFGLIDRVLDHH
;
A
#
# COMPACT_ATOMS: atom_id res chain seq x y z
N MET A 1 2.28 22.76 -9.33
CA MET A 1 2.94 22.33 -8.08
C MET A 1 2.07 22.80 -6.93
N SER A 2 1.48 21.91 -6.15
CA SER A 2 0.80 22.29 -4.92
C SER A 2 1.84 22.71 -3.89
N LEU A 3 1.62 23.84 -3.20
CA LEU A 3 2.48 24.31 -2.13
C LEU A 3 2.39 23.33 -0.95
N VAL A 4 3.51 22.73 -0.57
CA VAL A 4 3.60 21.91 0.65
C VAL A 4 3.73 22.88 1.83
N PRO A 5 2.80 22.87 2.81
CA PRO A 5 2.87 23.76 3.96
C PRO A 5 4.03 23.40 4.88
N TYR A 6 4.59 24.42 5.53
CA TYR A 6 5.63 24.29 6.54
C TYR A 6 5.06 24.49 7.94
N VAL A 7 5.57 23.71 8.89
CA VAL A 7 5.26 23.80 10.32
C VAL A 7 6.51 24.26 11.06
N VAL A 8 6.37 25.24 11.93
CA VAL A 8 7.45 25.72 12.81
C VAL A 8 7.19 25.23 14.22
N GLU A 9 8.12 24.48 14.78
CA GLU A 9 8.09 24.01 16.17
C GLU A 9 9.10 24.76 17.02
N GLN A 10 8.66 25.23 18.18
CA GLN A 10 9.56 25.79 19.19
C GLN A 10 10.10 24.66 20.07
N THR A 11 11.42 24.54 20.12
CA THR A 11 12.11 23.59 20.98
C THR A 11 13.00 24.31 21.99
N SER A 12 13.46 23.60 23.00
CA SER A 12 14.44 24.16 23.97
C SER A 12 15.76 24.58 23.33
N ARG A 13 16.01 24.21 22.07
CA ARG A 13 17.22 24.54 21.29
C ARG A 13 16.97 25.57 20.18
N GLY A 14 15.78 26.18 20.14
CA GLY A 14 15.36 27.15 19.13
C GLY A 14 14.23 26.62 18.22
N GLU A 15 13.93 27.39 17.19
CA GLU A 15 12.90 27.06 16.21
C GLU A 15 13.42 26.03 15.19
N ARG A 16 12.57 25.08 14.83
CA ARG A 16 12.78 24.13 13.74
C ARG A 16 11.62 24.19 12.77
N SER A 17 11.93 24.32 11.49
CA SER A 17 10.96 24.31 10.40
C SER A 17 11.00 22.96 9.69
N TYR A 18 9.82 22.37 9.47
CA TYR A 18 9.62 21.14 8.71
C TYR A 18 8.56 21.38 7.65
N ASP A 19 8.67 20.75 6.48
CA ASP A 19 7.48 20.53 5.66
C ASP A 19 6.54 19.55 6.37
N ILE A 20 5.25 19.57 6.02
CA ILE A 20 4.24 18.79 6.74
C ILE A 20 4.52 17.28 6.70
N PHE A 21 5.03 16.76 5.57
CA PHE A 21 5.30 15.32 5.46
C PHE A 21 6.51 14.91 6.31
N SER A 22 7.58 15.70 6.30
CA SER A 22 8.73 15.49 7.19
C SER A 22 8.34 15.58 8.66
N ARG A 23 7.40 16.47 9.00
CA ARG A 23 6.89 16.57 10.39
C ARG A 23 6.12 15.32 10.80
N LEU A 24 5.22 14.85 9.92
CA LEU A 24 4.43 13.64 10.18
C LEU A 24 5.29 12.38 10.21
N LEU A 25 6.36 12.33 9.41
CA LEU A 25 7.32 11.23 9.44
C LEU A 25 7.98 11.07 10.82
N ASN A 26 8.22 12.15 11.55
CA ASN A 26 8.71 12.09 12.94
C ASN A 26 7.72 11.37 13.88
N ASP A 27 6.43 11.41 13.56
CA ASP A 27 5.37 10.66 14.26
C ASP A 27 5.13 9.27 13.65
N ARG A 28 6.07 8.79 12.82
CA ARG A 28 6.05 7.49 12.14
C ARG A 28 4.91 7.32 11.14
N ILE A 29 4.47 8.40 10.53
CA ILE A 29 3.40 8.43 9.53
C ILE A 29 4.02 8.56 8.14
N VAL A 30 3.70 7.59 7.28
CA VAL A 30 4.12 7.52 5.87
C VAL A 30 2.87 7.62 4.99
N PHE A 31 2.98 8.34 3.87
CA PHE A 31 1.89 8.49 2.90
C PHE A 31 2.25 7.89 1.54
N LEU A 32 1.26 7.21 0.96
CA LEU A 32 1.18 6.90 -0.46
C LEU A 32 -0.09 7.56 -1.01
N SER A 33 0.05 8.78 -1.56
CA SER A 33 -1.10 9.61 -1.98
C SER A 33 -1.15 9.84 -3.50
N GLU A 34 -0.50 8.98 -4.27
CA GLU A 34 -0.42 9.07 -5.72
C GLU A 34 -0.24 7.69 -6.36
N GLU A 35 -0.03 7.65 -7.67
CA GLU A 35 0.24 6.43 -8.40
C GLU A 35 1.51 5.72 -7.90
N VAL A 36 1.46 4.39 -7.82
CA VAL A 36 2.61 3.56 -7.48
C VAL A 36 3.54 3.45 -8.70
N ASN A 37 4.72 4.03 -8.59
CA ASN A 37 5.79 3.99 -9.59
C ASN A 37 7.15 3.85 -8.90
N ASP A 38 8.23 3.77 -9.68
CA ASP A 38 9.57 3.55 -9.13
C ASP A 38 10.02 4.67 -8.18
N THR A 39 9.61 5.92 -8.44
CA THR A 39 9.95 7.07 -7.59
C THR A 39 9.20 7.02 -6.27
N THR A 40 7.87 6.84 -6.31
CA THR A 40 7.04 6.77 -5.10
C THR A 40 7.40 5.56 -4.24
N ALA A 41 7.68 4.42 -4.89
CA ALA A 41 8.13 3.22 -4.17
C ALA A 41 9.47 3.44 -3.47
N SER A 42 10.45 4.04 -4.15
CA SER A 42 11.76 4.35 -3.55
C SER A 42 11.64 5.26 -2.34
N LEU A 43 10.74 6.27 -2.41
CA LEU A 43 10.49 7.18 -1.28
C LEU A 43 9.84 6.45 -0.09
N VAL A 44 8.84 5.62 -0.33
CA VAL A 44 8.19 4.82 0.74
C VAL A 44 9.18 3.85 1.36
N VAL A 45 9.93 3.09 0.55
CA VAL A 45 10.97 2.16 1.02
C VAL A 45 12.00 2.87 1.90
N ALA A 46 12.51 4.03 1.46
CA ALA A 46 13.47 4.80 2.24
C ALA A 46 12.90 5.26 3.59
N GLN A 47 11.64 5.69 3.64
CA GLN A 47 10.97 6.09 4.87
C GLN A 47 10.76 4.90 5.82
N LEU A 48 10.36 3.72 5.31
CA LEU A 48 10.19 2.53 6.12
C LEU A 48 11.52 2.10 6.78
N LEU A 49 12.60 2.04 5.99
CA LEU A 49 13.94 1.70 6.49
C LEU A 49 14.47 2.74 7.49
N TYR A 50 14.23 4.02 7.23
CA TYR A 50 14.59 5.09 8.17
C TYR A 50 13.88 4.94 9.51
N LEU A 51 12.58 4.68 9.50
CA LEU A 51 11.77 4.53 10.71
C LEU A 51 12.15 3.26 11.50
N GLU A 52 12.46 2.15 10.82
CA GLU A 52 13.00 0.97 11.49
C GLU A 52 14.32 1.26 12.21
N ALA A 53 15.22 1.97 11.54
CA ALA A 53 16.52 2.34 12.13
C ALA A 53 16.37 3.29 13.33
N GLN A 54 15.30 4.08 13.42
CA GLN A 54 15.03 4.94 14.57
C GLN A 54 14.50 4.16 15.79
N ASP A 55 13.54 3.27 15.58
CA ASP A 55 12.93 2.47 16.65
C ASP A 55 12.23 1.24 16.01
N PRO A 56 12.84 0.05 16.10
CA PRO A 56 12.28 -1.15 15.48
C PRO A 56 11.06 -1.74 16.22
N ASP A 57 10.78 -1.28 17.43
CA ASP A 57 9.73 -1.84 18.29
C ASP A 57 8.40 -1.05 18.18
N LYS A 58 8.41 0.10 17.47
CA LYS A 58 7.22 0.93 17.28
C LYS A 58 6.61 0.74 15.92
N ASP A 59 5.28 0.71 15.89
CA ASP A 59 4.50 0.64 14.65
C ASP A 59 4.77 1.82 13.71
N ILE A 60 4.65 1.55 12.43
CA ILE A 60 4.61 2.55 11.36
C ILE A 60 3.18 2.66 10.86
N GLN A 61 2.66 3.89 10.75
CA GLN A 61 1.34 4.16 10.18
C GLN A 61 1.47 4.50 8.70
N PHE A 62 0.95 3.64 7.83
CA PHE A 62 1.04 3.79 6.39
C PHE A 62 -0.32 4.15 5.81
N TYR A 63 -0.50 5.42 5.50
CA TYR A 63 -1.72 5.97 4.92
C TYR A 63 -1.71 5.82 3.40
N ILE A 64 -2.78 5.25 2.85
CA ILE A 64 -2.90 4.93 1.43
C ILE A 64 -4.12 5.65 0.84
N ASN A 65 -3.87 6.47 -0.18
CA ASN A 65 -4.86 7.08 -1.07
C ASN A 65 -4.31 7.01 -2.51
N SER A 66 -4.40 5.83 -3.13
CA SER A 66 -3.71 5.55 -4.39
C SER A 66 -4.57 4.77 -5.35
N PRO A 67 -4.57 5.14 -6.65
CA PRO A 67 -5.22 4.36 -7.70
C PRO A 67 -4.46 3.05 -8.03
N GLY A 68 -3.33 2.79 -7.38
CA GLY A 68 -2.43 1.70 -7.73
C GLY A 68 -1.36 2.11 -8.74
N GLY A 69 -0.91 1.20 -9.57
CA GLY A 69 0.14 1.46 -10.57
C GLY A 69 1.07 0.26 -10.75
N SER A 70 2.37 0.51 -10.89
CA SER A 70 3.37 -0.51 -11.18
C SER A 70 3.41 -1.62 -10.13
N VAL A 71 3.14 -2.86 -10.57
CA VAL A 71 3.20 -4.03 -9.68
C VAL A 71 4.62 -4.26 -9.15
N THR A 72 5.65 -4.06 -9.99
CA THR A 72 7.04 -4.25 -9.57
C THR A 72 7.43 -3.24 -8.48
N ALA A 73 7.03 -1.98 -8.63
CA ALA A 73 7.24 -0.95 -7.64
C ALA A 73 6.46 -1.25 -6.34
N GLY A 74 5.21 -1.72 -6.46
CA GLY A 74 4.42 -2.14 -5.31
C GLY A 74 5.01 -3.33 -4.57
N MET A 75 5.59 -4.30 -5.29
CA MET A 75 6.29 -5.43 -4.66
C MET A 75 7.52 -4.98 -3.86
N ALA A 76 8.24 -3.95 -4.30
CA ALA A 76 9.36 -3.40 -3.52
C ALA A 76 8.89 -2.82 -2.18
N ILE A 77 7.75 -2.13 -2.16
CA ILE A 77 7.14 -1.64 -0.91
C ILE A 77 6.70 -2.83 -0.05
N TYR A 78 5.95 -3.77 -0.64
CA TYR A 78 5.47 -4.97 0.05
C TYR A 78 6.60 -5.75 0.71
N ASP A 79 7.64 -6.11 -0.05
CA ASP A 79 8.76 -6.87 0.48
C ASP A 79 9.47 -6.11 1.61
N THR A 80 9.58 -4.78 1.52
CA THR A 80 10.14 -3.95 2.59
C THR A 80 9.25 -3.98 3.83
N MET A 81 7.92 -3.84 3.68
CA MET A 81 6.98 -3.94 4.82
C MET A 81 7.11 -5.28 5.55
N GLN A 82 7.35 -6.39 4.82
CA GLN A 82 7.52 -7.72 5.41
C GLN A 82 8.94 -7.95 5.98
N TYR A 83 9.94 -7.23 5.47
CA TYR A 83 11.34 -7.40 5.85
C TYR A 83 11.70 -6.68 7.14
N ILE A 84 11.16 -5.48 7.37
CA ILE A 84 11.43 -4.66 8.56
C ILE A 84 10.80 -5.30 9.81
N LYS A 85 11.36 -5.00 10.98
CA LYS A 85 10.87 -5.52 12.27
C LYS A 85 9.62 -4.81 12.78
N CYS A 86 9.44 -3.54 12.39
CA CYS A 86 8.27 -2.76 12.79
C CYS A 86 7.01 -3.37 12.19
N ASP A 87 5.94 -3.44 12.96
CA ASP A 87 4.61 -3.64 12.39
C ASP A 87 4.20 -2.42 11.55
N VAL A 88 3.71 -2.67 10.34
CA VAL A 88 3.16 -1.62 9.48
C VAL A 88 1.64 -1.67 9.57
N ALA A 89 1.05 -0.67 10.24
CA ALA A 89 -0.39 -0.46 10.25
C ALA A 89 -0.79 0.27 8.97
N THR A 90 -1.70 -0.29 8.18
CA THR A 90 -2.16 0.29 6.91
C THR A 90 -3.52 0.94 7.08
N ILE A 91 -3.70 2.15 6.54
CA ILE A 91 -4.94 2.92 6.65
C ILE A 91 -5.35 3.45 5.28
N CYS A 92 -6.50 3.01 4.77
CA CYS A 92 -7.07 3.59 3.55
C CYS A 92 -7.81 4.89 3.86
N VAL A 93 -7.46 5.95 3.11
CA VAL A 93 -8.13 7.25 3.14
C VAL A 93 -8.54 7.62 1.73
N GLY A 94 -9.82 7.63 1.44
CA GLY A 94 -10.36 7.87 0.10
C GLY A 94 -10.34 6.60 -0.76
N LEU A 95 -9.24 6.32 -1.46
CA LEU A 95 -9.16 5.19 -2.40
C LEU A 95 -7.90 4.34 -2.17
N ALA A 96 -8.08 3.03 -2.12
CA ALA A 96 -6.98 2.08 -2.31
C ALA A 96 -7.36 1.11 -3.43
N ALA A 97 -6.80 1.31 -4.63
CA ALA A 97 -7.12 0.49 -5.79
C ALA A 97 -5.91 -0.30 -6.30
N SER A 98 -6.18 -1.49 -6.87
CA SER A 98 -5.16 -2.31 -7.54
C SER A 98 -3.95 -2.59 -6.62
N THR A 99 -2.74 -2.18 -7.02
CA THR A 99 -1.53 -2.28 -6.19
C THR A 99 -1.68 -1.55 -4.85
N GLY A 100 -2.50 -0.47 -4.77
CA GLY A 100 -2.82 0.20 -3.50
C GLY A 100 -3.63 -0.67 -2.54
N ALA A 101 -4.64 -1.40 -3.04
CA ALA A 101 -5.41 -2.36 -2.26
C ALA A 101 -4.56 -3.57 -1.82
N PHE A 102 -3.66 -4.01 -2.70
CA PHE A 102 -2.69 -5.05 -2.37
C PHE A 102 -1.81 -4.64 -1.18
N LEU A 103 -1.24 -3.42 -1.20
CA LEU A 103 -0.44 -2.88 -0.09
C LEU A 103 -1.28 -2.68 1.18
N LEU A 104 -2.53 -2.24 1.06
CA LEU A 104 -3.45 -2.11 2.19
C LEU A 104 -3.63 -3.46 2.90
N SER A 105 -3.86 -4.53 2.13
CA SER A 105 -4.04 -5.88 2.67
C SER A 105 -2.78 -6.46 3.32
N ALA A 106 -1.61 -5.90 3.01
CA ALA A 106 -0.29 -6.38 3.44
C ALA A 106 0.17 -5.83 4.81
N GLY A 107 -0.62 -4.97 5.44
CA GLY A 107 -0.37 -4.50 6.81
C GLY A 107 -0.38 -5.62 7.84
N ALA A 108 0.18 -5.35 9.00
CA ALA A 108 0.20 -6.29 10.12
C ALA A 108 -1.24 -6.71 10.52
N LYS A 109 -1.44 -7.99 10.82
CA LYS A 109 -2.76 -8.52 11.20
C LYS A 109 -3.33 -7.78 12.39
N GLY A 110 -4.62 -7.38 12.29
CA GLY A 110 -5.32 -6.58 13.28
C GLY A 110 -5.06 -5.07 13.15
N LYS A 111 -4.15 -4.65 12.25
CA LYS A 111 -3.72 -3.25 12.05
C LYS A 111 -3.98 -2.74 10.63
N ARG A 112 -4.84 -3.42 9.87
CA ARG A 112 -5.28 -2.99 8.54
C ARG A 112 -6.63 -2.31 8.66
N MET A 113 -6.72 -1.06 8.20
CA MET A 113 -7.84 -0.18 8.50
C MET A 113 -8.28 0.61 7.28
N ALA A 114 -9.52 1.09 7.31
CA ALA A 114 -10.03 2.08 6.36
C ALA A 114 -10.95 3.07 7.07
N LEU A 115 -11.02 4.31 6.56
CA LEU A 115 -12.05 5.26 6.97
C LEU A 115 -13.41 4.85 6.37
N PRO A 116 -14.55 5.24 6.97
CA PRO A 116 -15.87 4.71 6.64
C PRO A 116 -16.30 4.91 5.17
N ASN A 117 -15.87 6.02 4.56
CA ASN A 117 -16.22 6.36 3.18
C ASN A 117 -15.09 6.03 2.18
N SER A 118 -14.11 5.23 2.61
CA SER A 118 -13.05 4.77 1.71
C SER A 118 -13.56 3.69 0.77
N GLU A 119 -13.02 3.68 -0.44
CA GLU A 119 -13.29 2.68 -1.47
C GLU A 119 -12.04 1.83 -1.68
N ILE A 120 -12.21 0.52 -1.75
CA ILE A 120 -11.14 -0.42 -2.00
C ILE A 120 -11.44 -1.21 -3.27
N MET A 121 -10.49 -1.28 -4.20
CA MET A 121 -10.70 -2.00 -5.46
C MET A 121 -9.59 -3.00 -5.72
N ILE A 122 -9.96 -4.24 -5.97
CA ILE A 122 -9.06 -5.30 -6.41
C ILE A 122 -9.39 -5.74 -7.82
N HIS A 123 -8.36 -6.08 -8.58
CA HIS A 123 -8.45 -6.67 -9.91
C HIS A 123 -7.15 -7.39 -10.28
N GLN A 124 -7.18 -8.17 -11.35
CA GLN A 124 -5.98 -8.81 -11.89
C GLN A 124 -5.02 -7.77 -12.49
N PRO A 125 -3.70 -8.03 -12.52
CA PRO A 125 -2.74 -7.17 -13.20
C PRO A 125 -3.13 -6.97 -14.67
N SER A 126 -3.13 -5.72 -15.13
CA SER A 126 -3.30 -5.38 -16.53
C SER A 126 -1.97 -4.91 -17.12
N ALA A 127 -1.66 -5.33 -18.35
CA ALA A 127 -0.51 -4.84 -19.08
C ALA A 127 -0.77 -4.94 -20.58
N GLY A 128 -0.17 -4.01 -21.33
CA GLY A 128 -0.03 -4.13 -22.77
C GLY A 128 1.36 -4.67 -23.14
N THR A 129 1.45 -5.41 -24.25
CA THR A 129 2.74 -5.83 -24.81
C THR A 129 2.73 -5.60 -26.32
N GLN A 130 3.89 -5.19 -26.86
CA GLN A 130 4.11 -4.97 -28.27
C GLN A 130 5.54 -5.44 -28.62
N GLY A 131 5.72 -5.97 -29.80
CA GLY A 131 7.03 -6.43 -30.27
C GLY A 131 6.97 -7.75 -31.01
N GLN A 132 8.08 -8.48 -31.03
CA GLN A 132 8.17 -9.81 -31.66
C GLN A 132 7.33 -10.85 -30.89
N ILE A 133 6.77 -11.82 -31.60
CA ILE A 133 5.88 -12.85 -31.02
C ILE A 133 6.57 -13.58 -29.84
N THR A 134 7.84 -13.91 -29.97
CA THR A 134 8.62 -14.59 -28.91
C THR A 134 8.74 -13.72 -27.66
N ASP A 135 9.01 -12.43 -27.82
CA ASP A 135 9.12 -11.49 -26.69
C ASP A 135 7.75 -11.30 -26.01
N MET A 136 6.68 -11.20 -26.81
CA MET A 136 5.30 -11.13 -26.28
C MET A 136 4.95 -12.36 -25.46
N ALA A 137 5.34 -13.57 -25.90
CA ALA A 137 5.12 -14.81 -25.15
C ALA A 137 5.90 -14.82 -23.81
N ILE A 138 7.12 -14.32 -23.78
CA ILE A 138 7.93 -14.17 -22.56
C ILE A 138 7.24 -13.20 -21.59
N HIS A 139 6.75 -12.05 -22.08
CA HIS A 139 6.03 -11.08 -21.26
C HIS A 139 4.72 -11.65 -20.71
N LEU A 140 3.95 -12.38 -21.51
CA LEU A 140 2.71 -13.01 -21.05
C LEU A 140 2.98 -13.99 -19.91
N LYS A 141 3.95 -14.90 -20.09
CA LYS A 141 4.34 -15.86 -19.05
C LYS A 141 4.80 -15.16 -17.75
N ARG A 142 5.53 -14.04 -17.87
CA ARG A 142 5.90 -13.22 -16.71
C ARG A 142 4.66 -12.66 -15.99
N LEU A 143 3.69 -12.13 -16.73
CA LEU A 143 2.44 -11.59 -16.17
C LEU A 143 1.61 -12.66 -15.47
N GLU A 144 1.50 -13.86 -16.02
CA GLU A 144 0.84 -15.01 -15.38
C GLU A 144 1.51 -15.36 -14.04
N THR A 145 2.85 -15.36 -14.01
CA THR A 145 3.62 -15.60 -12.78
C THR A 145 3.37 -14.51 -11.74
N VAL A 146 3.29 -13.25 -12.15
CA VAL A 146 2.99 -12.11 -11.27
C VAL A 146 1.57 -12.22 -10.73
N LYS A 147 0.57 -12.49 -11.60
CA LYS A 147 -0.84 -12.72 -11.21
C LYS A 147 -0.94 -13.81 -10.16
N ALA A 148 -0.32 -14.97 -10.40
CA ALA A 148 -0.36 -16.09 -9.46
C ALA A 148 0.26 -15.72 -8.10
N ARG A 149 1.37 -14.97 -8.09
CA ARG A 149 2.02 -14.50 -6.86
C ARG A 149 1.11 -13.54 -6.09
N MET A 150 0.52 -12.56 -6.76
CA MET A 150 -0.38 -11.60 -6.12
C MET A 150 -1.60 -12.28 -5.52
N ASN A 151 -2.24 -13.19 -6.27
CA ASN A 151 -3.39 -13.95 -5.78
C ASN A 151 -3.06 -14.80 -4.55
N ARG A 152 -1.88 -15.44 -4.53
CA ARG A 152 -1.41 -16.19 -3.36
C ARG A 152 -1.25 -15.29 -2.15
N ILE A 153 -0.58 -14.15 -2.29
CA ILE A 153 -0.37 -13.20 -1.19
C ILE A 153 -1.72 -12.64 -0.70
N LEU A 154 -2.64 -12.29 -1.60
CA LEU A 154 -3.98 -11.85 -1.22
C LEU A 154 -4.76 -12.96 -0.50
N SER A 155 -4.64 -14.21 -0.92
CA SER A 155 -5.23 -15.38 -0.24
C SER A 155 -4.69 -15.50 1.20
N GLU A 156 -3.38 -15.41 1.37
CA GLU A 156 -2.71 -15.44 2.69
C GLU A 156 -3.16 -14.27 3.60
N ASN A 157 -3.25 -13.07 3.03
CA ASN A 157 -3.64 -11.87 3.77
C ASN A 157 -5.12 -11.86 4.16
N THR A 158 -6.01 -12.33 3.27
CA THR A 158 -7.47 -12.29 3.49
C THR A 158 -8.00 -13.53 4.20
N GLY A 159 -7.26 -14.63 4.17
CA GLY A 159 -7.70 -15.94 4.67
C GLY A 159 -8.70 -16.65 3.74
N ARG A 160 -8.91 -16.14 2.50
CA ARG A 160 -9.76 -16.75 1.47
C ARG A 160 -8.96 -17.72 0.63
N SER A 161 -9.66 -18.67 -0.02
CA SER A 161 -9.01 -19.57 -0.96
C SER A 161 -8.46 -18.82 -2.19
N ILE A 162 -7.48 -19.43 -2.86
CA ILE A 162 -6.92 -18.86 -4.10
C ILE A 162 -8.00 -18.75 -5.19
N GLU A 163 -8.93 -19.68 -5.23
CA GLU A 163 -10.05 -19.70 -6.17
C GLU A 163 -11.00 -18.52 -5.93
N GLU A 164 -11.37 -18.24 -4.67
CA GLU A 164 -12.20 -17.09 -4.31
C GLU A 164 -11.51 -15.76 -4.66
N VAL A 165 -10.22 -15.63 -4.34
CA VAL A 165 -9.42 -14.42 -4.66
C VAL A 165 -9.29 -14.26 -6.18
N THR A 166 -9.03 -15.35 -6.91
CA THR A 166 -8.90 -15.30 -8.37
C THR A 166 -10.21 -14.84 -9.02
N ALA A 167 -11.35 -15.39 -8.57
CA ALA A 167 -12.66 -14.98 -9.05
C ALA A 167 -12.98 -13.51 -8.71
N ALA A 168 -12.64 -13.08 -7.49
CA ALA A 168 -12.86 -11.70 -7.06
C ALA A 168 -12.00 -10.67 -7.80
N CYS A 169 -10.80 -11.08 -8.27
CA CYS A 169 -9.87 -10.22 -9.01
C CYS A 169 -10.04 -10.31 -10.53
N GLU A 170 -10.99 -11.10 -11.07
CA GLU A 170 -11.12 -11.29 -12.52
C GLU A 170 -11.50 -9.99 -13.25
N ARG A 171 -12.27 -9.12 -12.62
CA ARG A 171 -12.65 -7.78 -13.08
C ARG A 171 -12.51 -6.78 -11.95
N ASP A 172 -12.66 -5.50 -12.25
CA ASP A 172 -12.68 -4.43 -11.25
C ASP A 172 -13.76 -4.72 -10.21
N ASN A 173 -13.32 -4.96 -8.99
CA ASN A 173 -14.18 -5.30 -7.87
C ASN A 173 -14.03 -4.21 -6.81
N PHE A 174 -14.94 -3.24 -6.86
CA PHE A 174 -15.01 -2.13 -5.92
C PHE A 174 -15.78 -2.56 -4.67
N MET A 175 -15.23 -2.22 -3.54
CA MET A 175 -15.76 -2.54 -2.21
C MET A 175 -15.79 -1.30 -1.35
N THR A 176 -16.87 -1.10 -0.61
CA THR A 176 -16.92 -0.21 0.54
C THR A 176 -15.96 -0.70 1.64
N ALA A 177 -15.66 0.14 2.61
CA ALA A 177 -14.82 -0.25 3.74
C ALA A 177 -15.37 -1.49 4.49
N GLU A 178 -16.68 -1.58 4.69
CA GLU A 178 -17.31 -2.74 5.35
C GLU A 178 -17.26 -4.02 4.50
N GLU A 179 -17.44 -3.92 3.19
CA GLU A 179 -17.28 -5.05 2.27
C GLU A 179 -15.83 -5.53 2.22
N ALA A 180 -14.86 -4.61 2.20
CA ALA A 180 -13.44 -4.93 2.23
C ALA A 180 -13.03 -5.63 3.55
N LYS A 181 -13.64 -5.23 4.68
CA LYS A 181 -13.50 -5.91 5.96
C LYS A 181 -14.11 -7.31 5.92
N ALA A 182 -15.32 -7.46 5.40
CA ALA A 182 -15.97 -8.76 5.26
C ALA A 182 -15.21 -9.69 4.30
N PHE A 183 -14.54 -9.12 3.29
CA PHE A 183 -13.66 -9.87 2.38
C PHE A 183 -12.34 -10.29 3.06
N GLY A 184 -11.87 -9.54 4.05
CA GLY A 184 -10.62 -9.79 4.77
C GLY A 184 -9.42 -8.96 4.30
N LEU A 185 -9.66 -7.95 3.44
CA LEU A 185 -8.60 -7.02 3.00
C LEU A 185 -8.17 -6.09 4.12
N ILE A 186 -9.08 -5.75 5.03
CA ILE A 186 -8.82 -4.97 6.22
C ILE A 186 -9.41 -5.63 7.47
N ASP A 187 -8.99 -5.19 8.64
CA ASP A 187 -9.42 -5.73 9.93
C ASP A 187 -10.49 -4.85 10.59
N ARG A 188 -10.44 -3.54 10.37
CA ARG A 188 -11.35 -2.58 11.04
C ARG A 188 -11.72 -1.40 10.13
N VAL A 189 -12.93 -0.91 10.31
CA VAL A 189 -13.35 0.42 9.84
C VAL A 189 -13.24 1.40 11.02
N LEU A 190 -12.64 2.56 10.79
CA LEU A 190 -12.37 3.56 11.82
C LEU A 190 -13.43 4.66 11.77
N ASP A 191 -14.38 4.63 12.71
CA ASP A 191 -15.41 5.68 12.80
C ASP A 191 -14.90 6.94 13.51
N HIS A 192 -14.01 6.78 14.50
CA HIS A 192 -13.43 7.87 15.31
C HIS A 192 -11.99 7.56 15.69
N HIS A 193 -11.26 8.61 16.03
CA HIS A 193 -9.86 8.55 16.52
C HIS A 193 -9.82 8.30 18.01
#